data_2218a4b801f7b6d88165a81a24aa93a4
#
_entry.id   2218a4b801f7b6d88165a81a24aa93a4
#
_cell.length_a   1.000
_cell.length_b   1.000
_cell.length_c   1.000
_cell.angle_alpha   90.00
_cell.angle_beta   90.00
_cell.angle_gamma   90.00
#
_symmetry.space_group_name_H-M   'P 1'
#
loop_
_entity.id
_entity.type
_entity.pdbx_description
1 polymer ?
#
loop_
_entity_poly.entity_id
_entity_poly.type
_entity_poly.pdbx_seq_one_letter_code
_entity_poly.pdbx_strand_id
1 'polypeptide(L)' 'MPLRFDDIGNRLKAFRLGSGLSAEEIAQQLGISRTALYRFEKGEVAKIETLEKLAELLKVSVPTLLGVGVEYIA' A
#
# COMPACT_ATOMS: atom_id res chain seq x y z
N MET A 1 -12.95 5.43 -13.65
CA MET A 1 -13.14 5.58 -12.24
C MET A 1 -12.04 6.38 -11.64
N PRO A 2 -12.34 7.40 -10.89
CA PRO A 2 -11.27 8.17 -10.25
C PRO A 2 -10.63 7.36 -9.12
N LEU A 3 -9.34 7.62 -8.90
CA LEU A 3 -8.65 6.99 -7.79
C LEU A 3 -9.07 7.69 -6.51
N ARG A 4 -9.30 6.91 -5.49
CA ARG A 4 -9.64 7.44 -4.18
C ARG A 4 -8.61 6.94 -3.17
N PHE A 5 -8.14 7.83 -2.34
CA PHE A 5 -7.10 7.46 -1.37
C PHE A 5 -7.60 6.48 -0.32
N ASP A 6 -8.89 6.51 0.02
CA ASP A 6 -9.42 5.51 0.94
C ASP A 6 -9.45 4.12 0.30
N ASP A 7 -9.69 4.03 -1.01
CA ASP A 7 -9.65 2.76 -1.71
C ASP A 7 -8.21 2.25 -1.79
N ILE A 8 -7.26 3.14 -2.03
CA ILE A 8 -5.84 2.78 -2.02
C ILE A 8 -5.46 2.28 -0.64
N GLY A 9 -5.89 2.97 0.41
CA GLY A 9 -5.61 2.56 1.77
C GLY A 9 -6.16 1.17 2.08
N ASN A 10 -7.36 0.88 1.63
CA ASN A 10 -7.95 -0.44 1.82
C ASN A 10 -7.17 -1.52 1.09
N ARG A 11 -6.64 -1.21 -0.09
CA ARG A 11 -5.78 -2.14 -0.82
C ARG A 11 -4.47 -2.38 -0.09
N LEU A 12 -3.85 -1.33 0.45
CA LEU A 12 -2.63 -1.46 1.23
C LEU A 12 -2.86 -2.38 2.41
N LYS A 13 -3.97 -2.20 3.11
CA LYS A 13 -4.31 -3.03 4.25
C LYS A 13 -4.52 -4.49 3.82
N ALA A 14 -5.21 -4.71 2.71
CA ALA A 14 -5.47 -6.06 2.22
C ALA A 14 -4.17 -6.76 1.85
N PHE A 15 -3.26 -6.07 1.15
CA PHE A 15 -1.97 -6.65 0.79
C PHE A 15 -1.14 -6.94 2.04
N ARG A 16 -1.17 -6.04 3.02
CA ARG A 16 -0.45 -6.26 4.27
C ARG A 16 -0.97 -7.51 4.98
N LEU A 17 -2.28 -7.62 5.11
CA LEU A 17 -2.87 -8.77 5.79
C LEU A 17 -2.57 -10.08 5.05
N GLY A 18 -2.49 -10.02 3.72
CA GLY A 18 -2.18 -11.20 2.94
C GLY A 18 -0.70 -11.53 2.85
N SER A 19 0.17 -10.63 3.30
CA SER A 19 1.62 -10.83 3.15
C SER A 19 2.23 -11.69 4.24
N GLY A 20 1.54 -11.83 5.35
CA GLY A 20 2.13 -12.52 6.50
C GLY A 20 3.05 -11.63 7.34
N LEU A 21 3.26 -10.38 6.93
CA LEU A 21 4.10 -9.46 7.68
C LEU A 21 3.24 -8.65 8.65
N SER A 22 3.77 -8.36 9.82
CA SER A 22 3.06 -7.53 10.78
C SER A 22 3.17 -6.07 10.38
N ALA A 23 2.26 -5.25 10.87
CA ALA A 23 2.33 -3.81 10.64
C ALA A 23 3.64 -3.23 11.15
N GLU A 24 4.12 -3.74 12.28
CA GLU A 24 5.38 -3.29 12.85
C GLU A 24 6.55 -3.61 11.94
N GLU A 25 6.60 -4.82 11.38
CA GLU A 25 7.65 -5.19 10.46
C GLU A 25 7.65 -4.33 9.21
N ILE A 26 6.47 -4.08 8.65
CA ILE A 26 6.34 -3.25 7.46
C ILE A 26 6.78 -1.83 7.77
N ALA A 27 6.30 -1.25 8.86
CA ALA A 27 6.66 0.11 9.24
C ALA A 27 8.16 0.25 9.43
N GLN A 28 8.77 -0.75 10.09
CA GLN A 28 10.21 -0.74 10.32
C GLN A 28 10.98 -0.77 9.01
N GLN A 29 10.56 -1.62 8.07
CA GLN A 29 11.20 -1.72 6.77
C GLN A 29 11.04 -0.43 5.94
N LEU A 30 9.92 0.27 6.13
CA LEU A 30 9.68 1.52 5.41
C LEU A 30 10.30 2.72 6.11
N GLY A 31 10.79 2.55 7.34
CA GLY A 31 11.34 3.67 8.10
C GLY A 31 10.29 4.65 8.61
N ILE A 32 9.08 4.15 8.88
CA ILE A 32 7.99 4.98 9.38
C ILE A 32 7.43 4.37 10.66
N SER A 33 6.56 5.10 11.33
CA SER A 33 5.91 4.58 12.52
C SER A 33 4.71 3.72 12.13
N ARG A 34 4.27 2.86 13.02
CA ARG A 34 3.05 2.10 12.81
C ARG A 34 1.86 3.02 12.62
N THR A 35 1.83 4.12 13.38
CA THR A 35 0.76 5.09 13.26
C THR A 35 0.69 5.67 11.85
N ALA A 36 1.84 5.96 11.26
CA ALA A 36 1.88 6.48 9.89
C ALA A 36 1.36 5.43 8.90
N LEU A 37 1.73 4.17 9.10
CA LEU A 37 1.24 3.10 8.23
C LEU A 37 -0.27 3.01 8.30
N TYR A 38 -0.84 3.05 9.50
CA TYR A 38 -2.29 2.96 9.67
C TYR A 38 -3.00 4.17 9.06
N ARG A 39 -2.36 5.33 9.08
CA ARG A 39 -2.93 6.52 8.43
C ARG A 39 -3.01 6.33 6.92
N PHE A 40 -1.98 5.74 6.32
CA PHE A 40 -2.01 5.46 4.89
C PHE A 40 -3.14 4.47 4.56
N GLU A 41 -3.35 3.50 5.42
CA GLU A 41 -4.43 2.52 5.22
C GLU A 41 -5.81 3.16 5.36
N LYS A 42 -5.88 4.32 6.03
CA LYS A 42 -7.13 5.05 6.16
C LYS A 42 -7.29 6.11 5.09
N GLY A 43 -6.40 6.15 4.14
CA GLY A 43 -6.56 7.04 3.00
C GLY A 43 -5.70 8.29 3.01
N GLU A 44 -4.77 8.41 3.97
CA GLU A 44 -3.90 9.56 3.97
C GLU A 44 -2.87 9.43 2.85
N VAL A 45 -2.52 10.53 2.23
CA VAL A 45 -1.60 10.52 1.09
C VAL A 45 -0.21 10.10 1.52
N ALA A 46 0.37 9.16 0.80
CA ALA A 46 1.75 8.72 1.03
C ALA A 46 2.64 9.24 -0.09
N LYS A 47 3.92 9.44 0.21
CA LYS A 47 4.88 9.83 -0.80
C LYS A 47 5.08 8.68 -1.77
N ILE A 48 5.43 9.01 -3.01
CA ILE A 48 5.64 7.97 -4.02
C ILE A 48 6.78 7.03 -3.62
N GLU A 49 7.83 7.55 -2.98
CA GLU A 49 8.92 6.71 -2.52
C GLU A 49 8.45 5.67 -1.52
N THR A 50 7.52 6.05 -0.64
CA THR A 50 6.95 5.14 0.33
C THR A 50 6.13 4.06 -0.37
N LEU A 51 5.36 4.46 -1.37
CA LEU A 51 4.56 3.51 -2.15
C LEU A 51 5.46 2.54 -2.92
N GLU A 52 6.57 3.03 -3.48
CA GLU A 52 7.50 2.17 -4.19
C GLU A 52 8.14 1.14 -3.26
N LYS A 53 8.57 1.58 -2.08
CA LYS A 53 9.15 0.67 -1.10
C LYS A 53 8.12 -0.35 -0.62
N LEU A 54 6.90 0.10 -0.40
CA LEU A 54 5.84 -0.77 0.05
C LEU A 54 5.52 -1.83 -1.02
N ALA A 55 5.44 -1.42 -2.27
CA ALA A 55 5.20 -2.34 -3.38
C ALA A 55 6.31 -3.39 -3.46
N GLU A 56 7.57 -2.96 -3.32
CA GLU A 56 8.68 -3.87 -3.35
C GLU A 56 8.62 -4.86 -2.18
N LEU A 57 8.29 -4.37 -1.00
CA LEU A 57 8.20 -5.22 0.18
C LEU A 57 7.06 -6.24 0.05
N LEU A 58 5.95 -5.82 -0.51
CA LEU A 58 4.79 -6.69 -0.69
C LEU A 58 4.88 -7.52 -1.98
N LYS A 59 5.92 -7.31 -2.79
CA LYS A 59 6.19 -8.04 -4.01
C LYS A 59 5.09 -7.87 -5.05
N VAL A 60 4.60 -6.66 -5.17
CA VAL A 60 3.63 -6.29 -6.20
C VAL A 60 4.12 -5.05 -6.91
N SER A 61 3.57 -4.75 -8.08
CA SER A 61 3.91 -3.51 -8.77
C SER A 61 3.16 -2.34 -8.14
N VAL A 62 3.65 -1.13 -8.32
CA VAL A 62 2.96 0.06 -7.84
C VAL A 62 1.56 0.17 -8.45
N PRO A 63 1.38 -0.01 -9.77
CA PRO A 63 0.02 0.00 -10.32
C PRO A 63 -0.92 -1.01 -9.68
N THR A 64 -0.41 -2.21 -9.40
CA THR A 64 -1.21 -3.24 -8.71
C THR A 64 -1.58 -2.77 -7.31
N LEU A 65 -0.63 -2.18 -6.61
CA LEU A 65 -0.88 -1.69 -5.26
C LEU A 65 -1.96 -0.61 -5.27
N LEU A 66 -1.93 0.26 -6.25
CA LEU A 66 -2.90 1.34 -6.36
C LEU A 66 -4.22 0.90 -7.00
N GLY A 67 -4.24 -0.27 -7.59
CA GLY A 67 -5.46 -0.77 -8.21
C GLY A 67 -5.77 -0.17 -9.56
N VAL A 68 -4.73 0.27 -10.30
CA VAL A 68 -4.93 0.86 -11.60
C VAL A 68 -4.32 0.01 -12.69
N GLY A 69 -4.89 0.10 -13.83
CA GLY A 69 -4.27 -0.46 -15.01
C GLY A 69 -4.22 -1.93 -15.10
N VAL A 70 -4.98 -2.63 -14.33
CA VAL A 70 -4.71 -3.95 -14.34
C VAL A 70 -5.61 -4.77 -14.95
N GLU A 71 -6.61 -4.46 -15.15
CA GLU A 71 -7.33 -5.38 -15.59
C GLU A 71 -7.78 -5.36 -16.77
N TYR A 72 -7.41 -5.03 -17.55
CA TYR A 72 -7.91 -5.01 -18.70
C TYR A 72 -7.54 -5.91 -19.46
N ILE A 73 -7.57 -6.74 -19.25
CA ILE A 73 -7.24 -7.68 -19.95
C ILE A 73 -8.21 -8.11 -20.64
N ALA A 74 -8.68 -7.84 -21.30
CA ALA A 74 -9.69 -8.20 -22.02
C ALA A 74 -9.75 -9.38 -22.64
#